data_3955371c9a770efd8e1d9e65ceed2f51
#
_entry.id   3955371c9a770efd8e1d9e65ceed2f51
#
_cell.length_a   1.000
_cell.length_b   1.000
_cell.length_c   1.000
_cell.angle_alpha   90.00
_cell.angle_beta   90.00
_cell.angle_gamma   90.00
#
_symmetry.space_group_name_H-M   'P 1'
#
loop_
_entity.id
_entity.type
_entity.pdbx_description
1 polymer ?
#
loop_
_entity_poly.entity_id
_entity_poly.type
_entity_poly.pdbx_seq_one_letter_code
_entity_poly.pdbx_strand_id
1 'polypeptide(L)'
;MELETGCGHLQIQEMDKLLSFISPDFAVIDSNAVCGKLHLIQAANLSLSAHEGNYNLSKDKSTEVLLYLTGQRQISKALKLAGISTSTKSIAWVSFSSIPSNFMDVVKLDEEVISPSAFDFSRFN
;
A
#
# COMPACT_ATOMS: atom_id res chain seq x y z
N MET A 1 0.82 -16.76 -9.68
CA MET A 1 1.07 -15.48 -8.99
C MET A 1 0.38 -15.53 -7.65
N GLU A 2 1.10 -15.23 -6.59
CA GLU A 2 0.56 -15.22 -5.24
C GLU A 2 0.44 -13.79 -4.72
N LEU A 3 -0.76 -13.42 -4.32
CA LEU A 3 -1.02 -12.15 -3.69
C LEU A 3 -0.68 -12.25 -2.20
N GLU A 4 0.23 -11.42 -1.73
CA GLU A 4 0.58 -11.32 -0.33
C GLU A 4 0.37 -9.90 0.17
N THR A 5 -0.14 -9.78 1.38
CA THR A 5 -0.31 -8.48 2.03
C THR A 5 0.24 -8.54 3.45
N GLY A 6 0.61 -7.40 3.98
CA GLY A 6 1.06 -7.32 5.35
C GLY A 6 1.16 -5.88 5.82
N CYS A 7 1.52 -5.71 7.07
CA CYS A 7 1.68 -4.38 7.67
C CYS A 7 2.58 -4.44 8.88
N GLY A 8 3.10 -3.29 9.29
CA GLY A 8 3.95 -3.18 10.44
C GLY A 8 4.56 -1.79 10.60
N HIS A 9 5.45 -1.70 11.57
CA HIS A 9 6.16 -0.46 11.89
C HIS A 9 7.46 -0.36 11.13
N LEU A 10 7.78 0.84 10.63
CA LEU A 10 9.06 1.09 9.98
C LEU A 10 10.19 1.10 10.99
N GLN A 11 11.28 0.42 10.64
CA GLN A 11 12.50 0.33 11.45
C GLN A 11 13.61 1.23 10.90
N ILE A 12 13.33 1.99 9.83
CA ILE A 12 14.28 2.92 9.22
C ILE A 12 13.57 4.24 8.90
N GLN A 13 14.38 5.31 8.76
CA GLN A 13 13.89 6.63 8.39
C GLN A 13 14.34 7.06 6.99
N GLU A 14 15.03 6.19 6.27
CA GLU A 14 15.59 6.51 4.97
C GLU A 14 14.56 6.33 3.86
N MET A 15 14.01 7.46 3.37
CA MET A 15 13.00 7.44 2.31
C MET A 15 13.50 6.80 1.02
N ASP A 16 14.75 7.08 0.63
CA ASP A 16 15.30 6.54 -0.60
C ASP A 16 15.33 5.01 -0.57
N LYS A 17 15.67 4.44 0.57
CA LYS A 17 15.69 2.99 0.73
C LYS A 17 14.29 2.41 0.67
N LEU A 18 13.31 3.06 1.32
CA LEU A 18 11.92 2.63 1.26
C LEU A 18 11.37 2.68 -0.15
N LEU A 19 11.61 3.79 -0.85
CA LEU A 19 11.14 3.96 -2.23
C LEU A 19 11.77 2.94 -3.17
N SER A 20 12.98 2.48 -2.87
CA SER A 20 13.67 1.49 -3.69
C SER A 20 12.97 0.13 -3.71
N PHE A 21 12.15 -0.18 -2.71
CA PHE A 21 11.40 -1.44 -2.67
C PHE A 21 10.16 -1.41 -3.58
N ILE A 22 9.63 -0.22 -3.85
CA ILE A 22 8.42 -0.08 -4.67
C ILE A 22 8.73 -0.43 -6.11
N SER A 23 7.89 -1.28 -6.70
CA SER A 23 8.00 -1.72 -8.08
C SER A 23 6.60 -1.85 -8.67
N PRO A 24 6.45 -2.16 -9.97
CA PRO A 24 5.14 -2.38 -10.56
C PRO A 24 4.32 -3.47 -9.83
N ASP A 25 4.99 -4.44 -9.21
CA ASP A 25 4.34 -5.56 -8.54
C ASP A 25 4.45 -5.52 -7.02
N PHE A 26 5.00 -4.45 -6.44
CA PHE A 26 5.12 -4.32 -4.98
C PHE A 26 4.78 -2.91 -4.53
N ALA A 27 3.71 -2.78 -3.75
CA ALA A 27 3.23 -1.51 -3.21
C ALA A 27 3.62 -1.37 -1.75
N VAL A 28 4.09 -0.18 -1.37
CA VAL A 28 4.28 0.22 0.03
C VAL A 28 3.37 1.42 0.28
N ILE A 29 2.56 1.32 1.31
CA ILE A 29 1.44 2.23 1.55
C ILE A 29 1.52 2.77 2.97
N ASP A 30 1.22 4.06 3.16
CA ASP A 30 1.09 4.62 4.50
C ASP A 30 -0.09 3.92 5.20
N SER A 31 0.14 3.31 6.35
CA SER A 31 -0.89 2.56 7.07
C SER A 31 -2.12 3.39 7.42
N ASN A 32 -1.96 4.71 7.52
CA ASN A 32 -3.07 5.62 7.83
C ASN A 32 -4.14 5.63 6.74
N ALA A 33 -3.83 5.16 5.55
CA ALA A 33 -4.79 5.08 4.43
C ALA A 33 -5.57 3.77 4.41
N VAL A 34 -5.27 2.84 5.30
CA VAL A 34 -5.85 1.48 5.28
C VAL A 34 -6.73 1.26 6.51
N CYS A 35 -8.01 0.99 6.27
CA CYS A 35 -9.01 0.81 7.32
C CYS A 35 -9.05 -0.60 7.90
N GLY A 36 -8.15 -1.49 7.49
CA GLY A 36 -8.10 -2.85 7.98
C GLY A 36 -7.66 -3.82 6.90
N LYS A 37 -7.48 -5.07 7.31
CA LYS A 37 -6.97 -6.12 6.42
C LYS A 37 -7.87 -6.34 5.20
N LEU A 38 -9.19 -6.36 5.40
CA LEU A 38 -10.13 -6.57 4.29
C LEU A 38 -10.09 -5.42 3.29
N HIS A 39 -9.95 -4.20 3.76
CA HIS A 39 -9.82 -3.02 2.90
C HIS A 39 -8.59 -3.16 1.99
N LEU A 40 -7.47 -3.58 2.58
CA LEU A 40 -6.22 -3.77 1.85
C LEU A 40 -6.33 -4.90 0.81
N ILE A 41 -6.86 -6.05 1.22
CA ILE A 41 -7.01 -7.21 0.35
C ILE A 41 -7.97 -6.90 -0.80
N GLN A 42 -9.07 -6.20 -0.52
CA GLN A 42 -10.03 -5.85 -1.55
C GLN A 42 -9.42 -4.91 -2.59
N ALA A 43 -8.67 -3.89 -2.14
CA ALA A 43 -7.99 -2.98 -3.06
C ALA A 43 -6.99 -3.73 -3.95
N ALA A 44 -6.27 -4.68 -3.37
CA ALA A 44 -5.32 -5.50 -4.12
C ALA A 44 -6.01 -6.36 -5.17
N ASN A 45 -7.12 -7.00 -4.81
CA ASN A 45 -7.89 -7.82 -5.75
C ASN A 45 -8.52 -6.97 -6.86
N LEU A 46 -9.00 -5.77 -6.53
CA LEU A 46 -9.55 -4.86 -7.53
C LEU A 46 -8.48 -4.41 -8.52
N SER A 47 -7.26 -4.14 -8.05
CA SER A 47 -6.14 -3.81 -8.92
C SER A 47 -5.81 -4.96 -9.87
N LEU A 48 -5.75 -6.16 -9.33
CA LEU A 48 -5.47 -7.35 -10.13
C LEU A 48 -6.54 -7.55 -11.21
N SER A 49 -7.80 -7.44 -10.84
CA SER A 49 -8.92 -7.58 -11.78
C SER A 49 -8.90 -6.49 -12.87
N ALA A 50 -8.58 -5.26 -12.50
CA ALA A 50 -8.49 -4.15 -13.44
C ALA A 50 -7.42 -4.41 -14.50
N HIS A 51 -6.26 -4.87 -14.09
CA HIS A 51 -5.16 -5.17 -15.02
C HIS A 51 -5.46 -6.40 -15.88
N GLU A 52 -6.07 -7.42 -15.31
CA GLU A 52 -6.49 -8.60 -16.09
C GLU A 52 -7.57 -8.26 -17.12
N GLY A 53 -8.49 -7.36 -16.75
CA GLY A 53 -9.58 -6.94 -17.63
C GLY A 53 -9.24 -5.76 -18.54
N ASN A 54 -8.03 -5.23 -18.46
CA ASN A 54 -7.57 -4.09 -19.27
C ASN A 54 -8.39 -2.81 -19.06
N TYR A 55 -8.92 -2.59 -17.85
CA TYR A 55 -9.59 -1.33 -17.50
C TYR A 55 -8.86 -0.56 -16.39
N ASN A 56 -7.57 -0.86 -16.19
CA ASN A 56 -6.73 -0.18 -15.22
C ASN A 56 -6.53 1.29 -15.59
N LEU A 57 -6.51 2.15 -14.56
CA LEU A 57 -6.25 3.59 -14.71
C LEU A 57 -4.76 3.88 -14.64
N SER A 58 -4.01 3.04 -13.95
CA SER A 58 -2.58 3.16 -13.76
C SER A 58 -1.84 2.09 -14.55
N LYS A 59 -0.62 2.37 -14.97
CA LYS A 59 0.23 1.41 -15.66
C LYS A 59 0.60 0.24 -14.75
N ASP A 60 0.82 0.50 -13.47
CA ASP A 60 1.33 -0.49 -12.52
C ASP A 60 0.25 -0.94 -11.55
N LYS A 61 0.22 -2.24 -11.23
CA LYS A 61 -0.69 -2.80 -10.23
C LYS A 61 -0.48 -2.14 -8.86
N SER A 62 0.77 -1.87 -8.49
CA SER A 62 1.09 -1.25 -7.21
C SER A 62 0.49 0.14 -7.06
N THR A 63 0.50 0.94 -8.12
CA THR A 63 -0.12 2.27 -8.12
C THR A 63 -1.65 2.15 -8.14
N GLU A 64 -2.17 1.18 -8.87
CA GLU A 64 -3.61 0.94 -8.96
C GLU A 64 -4.21 0.63 -7.58
N VAL A 65 -3.48 -0.09 -6.73
CA VAL A 65 -3.92 -0.37 -5.35
C VAL A 65 -4.23 0.93 -4.60
N LEU A 66 -3.37 1.94 -4.76
CA LEU A 66 -3.56 3.23 -4.09
C LEU A 66 -4.86 3.91 -4.53
N LEU A 67 -5.21 3.79 -5.82
CA LEU A 67 -6.45 4.34 -6.34
C LEU A 67 -7.67 3.70 -5.67
N TYR A 68 -7.67 2.37 -5.56
CA TYR A 68 -8.79 1.65 -4.93
C TYR A 68 -8.87 1.87 -3.42
N LEU A 69 -7.71 1.97 -2.74
CA LEU A 69 -7.68 2.24 -1.31
C LEU A 69 -8.30 3.59 -0.97
N THR A 70 -8.04 4.59 -1.80
CA THR A 70 -8.44 5.97 -1.52
C THR A 70 -9.73 6.38 -2.22
N GLY A 71 -10.25 5.55 -3.12
CA GLY A 71 -11.42 5.89 -3.92
C GLY A 71 -11.15 7.01 -4.93
N GLN A 72 -9.90 7.27 -5.25
CA GLN A 72 -9.51 8.33 -6.19
C GLN A 72 -9.32 7.78 -7.60
N ARG A 73 -9.56 8.63 -8.58
CA ARG A 73 -9.32 8.30 -9.98
C ARG A 73 -8.04 8.95 -10.52
N GLN A 74 -7.46 9.86 -9.74
CA GLN A 74 -6.22 10.56 -10.11
C GLN A 74 -5.07 10.04 -9.26
N ILE A 75 -4.00 9.61 -9.93
CA ILE A 75 -2.82 9.03 -9.28
C ILE A 75 -2.19 10.01 -8.28
N SER A 76 -2.08 11.28 -8.65
CA SER A 76 -1.47 12.29 -7.77
C SER A 76 -2.24 12.44 -6.45
N LYS A 77 -3.56 12.38 -6.48
CA LYS A 77 -4.39 12.46 -5.28
C LYS A 77 -4.27 11.20 -4.44
N ALA A 78 -4.23 10.03 -5.08
CA ALA A 78 -4.06 8.76 -4.37
C ALA A 78 -2.71 8.70 -3.68
N LEU A 79 -1.65 9.14 -4.33
CA LEU A 79 -0.30 9.19 -3.74
C LEU A 79 -0.25 10.14 -2.54
N LYS A 80 -0.95 11.26 -2.63
CA LYS A 80 -1.00 12.23 -1.53
C LYS A 80 -1.68 11.66 -0.29
N LEU A 81 -2.72 10.84 -0.47
CA LEU A 81 -3.48 10.25 0.62
C LEU A 81 -2.85 8.98 1.19
N ALA A 82 -2.27 8.15 0.33
CA ALA A 82 -1.83 6.80 0.69
C ALA A 82 -0.35 6.54 0.46
N GLY A 83 0.36 7.42 -0.24
CA GLY A 83 1.80 7.26 -0.49
C GLY A 83 2.61 7.47 0.77
N ILE A 84 3.78 6.84 0.83
CA ILE A 84 4.70 7.02 1.94
C ILE A 84 5.37 8.39 1.87
N SER A 85 5.68 8.95 3.04
CA SER A 85 6.33 10.25 3.17
C SER A 85 7.31 10.21 4.34
N THR A 86 8.01 11.32 4.58
CA THR A 86 8.94 11.42 5.70
C THR A 86 8.26 11.29 7.06
N SER A 87 6.95 11.51 7.13
CA SER A 87 6.17 11.37 8.36
C SER A 87 5.59 9.98 8.57
N THR A 88 5.72 9.09 7.58
CA THR A 88 5.19 7.73 7.67
C THR A 88 6.00 6.93 8.70
N LYS A 89 5.28 6.33 9.67
CA LYS A 89 5.91 5.51 10.72
C LYS A 89 5.51 4.05 10.62
N SER A 90 4.35 3.77 10.07
CA SER A 90 3.81 2.43 9.88
C SER A 90 3.33 2.28 8.46
N ILE A 91 3.46 1.10 7.92
CA ILE A 91 3.13 0.82 6.53
C ILE A 91 2.29 -0.44 6.38
N ALA A 92 1.62 -0.51 5.24
CA ALA A 92 1.06 -1.74 4.71
C ALA A 92 1.73 -2.01 3.38
N TRP A 93 1.71 -3.25 2.93
CA TRP A 93 2.25 -3.59 1.62
C TRP A 93 1.38 -4.62 0.91
N VAL A 94 1.50 -4.61 -0.42
CA VAL A 94 0.86 -5.58 -1.29
C VAL A 94 1.91 -6.09 -2.27
N SER A 95 2.08 -7.40 -2.32
CA SER A 95 2.96 -8.06 -3.29
C SER A 95 2.12 -8.85 -4.28
N PHE A 96 2.34 -8.61 -5.56
CA PHE A 96 1.69 -9.35 -6.64
C PHE A 96 2.58 -10.47 -7.21
N SER A 97 3.83 -10.56 -6.75
CA SER A 97 4.75 -11.61 -7.19
C SER A 97 5.60 -12.11 -6.03
N SER A 98 6.57 -11.33 -5.59
CA SER A 98 7.43 -11.70 -4.45
C SER A 98 7.80 -10.46 -3.65
N ILE A 99 8.00 -10.66 -2.36
CA ILE A 99 8.46 -9.58 -1.48
C ILE A 99 9.93 -9.31 -1.79
N PRO A 100 10.31 -8.03 -2.01
CA PRO A 100 11.72 -7.71 -2.31
C PRO A 100 12.68 -8.17 -1.23
N SER A 101 13.89 -8.56 -1.65
CA SER A 101 14.95 -8.94 -0.71
C SER A 101 15.20 -7.82 0.30
N ASN A 102 15.39 -8.18 1.55
CA ASN A 102 15.69 -7.28 2.65
C ASN A 102 14.54 -6.35 3.07
N PHE A 103 13.37 -6.44 2.42
CA PHE A 103 12.23 -5.60 2.84
C PHE A 103 11.82 -5.92 4.29
N MET A 104 11.74 -7.20 4.64
CA MET A 104 11.33 -7.59 5.99
C MET A 104 12.32 -7.18 7.08
N ASP A 105 13.55 -6.82 6.70
CA ASP A 105 14.55 -6.33 7.63
C ASP A 105 14.26 -4.90 8.12
N VAL A 106 13.44 -4.15 7.37
CA VAL A 106 13.13 -2.75 7.69
C VAL A 106 11.74 -2.57 8.28
N VAL A 107 11.00 -3.67 8.50
CA VAL A 107 9.63 -3.64 9.00
C VAL A 107 9.48 -4.58 10.19
N LYS A 108 8.86 -4.08 11.27
CA LYS A 108 8.42 -4.91 12.40
C LYS A 108 6.94 -5.21 12.21
N LEU A 109 6.61 -6.47 12.00
CA LEU A 109 5.23 -6.91 11.74
C LEU A 109 4.30 -6.56 12.90
N ASP A 110 3.16 -5.96 12.60
CA ASP A 110 2.12 -5.64 13.57
C ASP A 110 0.82 -5.39 12.83
N GLU A 111 -0.14 -6.30 12.95
CA GLU A 111 -1.42 -6.21 12.26
C GLU A 111 -2.30 -5.06 12.79
N GLU A 112 -2.04 -4.58 14.01
CA GLU A 112 -2.84 -3.52 14.62
C GLU A 112 -2.66 -2.16 13.95
N VAL A 113 -1.58 -1.96 13.17
CA VAL A 113 -1.36 -0.67 12.50
C VAL A 113 -2.41 -0.35 11.45
N ILE A 114 -3.16 -1.35 10.98
CA ILE A 114 -4.25 -1.16 10.02
C ILE A 114 -5.61 -1.59 10.57
N SER A 115 -5.74 -1.70 11.90
CA SER A 115 -7.04 -2.02 12.49
C SER A 115 -8.02 -0.86 12.26
N PRO A 116 -9.34 -1.13 12.15
CA PRO A 116 -10.32 -0.05 11.99
C PRO A 116 -10.25 1.00 13.10
N SER A 117 -9.87 0.61 14.31
CA SER A 117 -9.74 1.54 15.44
C SER A 117 -8.56 2.52 15.29
N ALA A 118 -7.56 2.17 14.49
CA ALA A 118 -6.41 3.02 14.22
C ALA A 118 -6.60 3.94 13.01
N PHE A 119 -7.67 3.73 12.23
CA PHE A 119 -7.89 4.47 10.99
C PHE A 119 -8.38 5.90 11.24
N ASP A 120 -7.76 6.86 10.58
CA ASP A 120 -8.15 8.26 10.65
C ASP A 120 -9.14 8.59 9.53
N PHE A 121 -10.43 8.52 9.84
CA PHE A 121 -11.48 8.81 8.86
C PHE A 121 -11.49 10.25 8.37
N SER A 122 -10.94 11.18 9.15
CA SER A 122 -10.94 12.59 8.76
C SER A 122 -10.09 12.87 7.51
N ARG A 123 -9.13 12.00 7.21
CA ARG A 123 -8.26 12.12 6.04
C ARG A 123 -9.01 12.13 4.71
N PHE A 124 -10.18 11.49 4.68
CA PHE A 124 -10.92 11.25 3.44
C PHE A 124 -12.21 12.05 3.35
N ASN A 125 -12.45 12.94 4.27
CA ASN A 125 -13.62 13.81 4.27
C ASN A 125 -13.40 15.10 3.47
#